data_2f370cbfb5d8aeea50f9e61002f49686
#
_entry.id   2f370cbfb5d8aeea50f9e61002f49686
#
_cell.length_a   1.000
_cell.length_b   1.000
_cell.length_c   1.000
_cell.angle_alpha   90.00
_cell.angle_beta   90.00
_cell.angle_gamma   90.00
#
_symmetry.space_group_name_H-M   'P 1'
#
loop_
_entity.id
_entity.type
_entity.pdbx_description
1 polymer ?
#
loop_
_entity_poly.entity_id
_entity_poly.type
_entity_poly.pdbx_seq_one_letter_code
_entity_poly.pdbx_strand_id
1 'polypeptide(L)'
;MIDESRRKNFAVISNVRAVHQERHEFAAKVRAARAVLGWSQAELGRRVGVTQRSINRLEQAGVDVRRSTAVAIEGVLRDEGISFEFVPSGGFRIVVQFRPRGRSS
;
A
#
# COMPACT_ATOMS: atom_id res chain seq x y z
N MET A 1 -37.71 -12.76 10.62
CA MET A 1 -37.05 -13.18 9.39
C MET A 1 -36.30 -12.00 8.80
N ILE A 2 -35.03 -12.17 8.55
CA ILE A 2 -34.21 -11.08 8.02
C ILE A 2 -34.48 -10.93 6.53
N ASP A 3 -34.77 -9.72 6.12
CA ASP A 3 -35.02 -9.40 4.73
C ASP A 3 -33.70 -9.49 3.94
N GLU A 4 -33.65 -10.29 2.87
CA GLU A 4 -32.47 -10.43 2.03
C GLU A 4 -32.02 -9.13 1.40
N SER A 5 -32.95 -8.23 1.12
CA SER A 5 -32.60 -6.91 0.56
C SER A 5 -31.73 -6.12 1.54
N ARG A 6 -32.03 -6.20 2.82
CA ARG A 6 -31.22 -5.55 3.85
C ARG A 6 -29.82 -6.16 3.94
N ARG A 7 -29.73 -7.48 3.80
CA ARG A 7 -28.44 -8.14 3.80
C ARG A 7 -27.56 -7.68 2.64
N LYS A 8 -28.16 -7.58 1.46
CA LYS A 8 -27.43 -7.15 0.28
C LYS A 8 -26.95 -5.71 0.43
N ASN A 9 -27.82 -4.83 0.94
CA ASN A 9 -27.47 -3.44 1.16
C ASN A 9 -26.35 -3.29 2.19
N PHE A 10 -26.43 -4.06 3.27
CA PHE A 10 -25.38 -4.04 4.30
C PHE A 10 -24.06 -4.53 3.75
N ALA A 11 -24.05 -5.59 2.95
CA ALA A 11 -22.84 -6.12 2.34
C ALA A 11 -22.20 -5.11 1.38
N VAL A 12 -23.03 -4.40 0.60
CA VAL A 12 -22.53 -3.38 -0.32
C VAL A 12 -21.88 -2.24 0.46
N ILE A 13 -22.50 -1.78 1.53
CA ILE A 13 -21.94 -0.72 2.38
C ILE A 13 -20.62 -1.16 3.00
N SER A 14 -20.54 -2.40 3.49
CA SER A 14 -19.33 -2.95 4.06
C SER A 14 -18.21 -3.01 3.03
N ASN A 15 -18.51 -3.41 1.78
CA ASN A 15 -17.52 -3.47 0.72
C ASN A 15 -16.98 -2.10 0.36
N VAL A 16 -17.84 -1.09 0.32
CA VAL A 16 -17.42 0.28 0.04
C VAL A 16 -16.46 0.77 1.12
N ARG A 17 -16.78 0.54 2.38
CA ARG A 17 -15.90 0.92 3.50
C ARG A 17 -14.57 0.18 3.43
N ALA A 18 -14.59 -1.10 3.12
CA ALA A 18 -13.39 -1.91 3.01
C ALA A 18 -12.48 -1.39 1.89
N VAL A 19 -13.05 -1.03 0.74
CA VAL A 19 -12.28 -0.48 -0.37
C VAL A 19 -11.62 0.84 0.01
N HIS A 20 -12.36 1.74 0.66
CA HIS A 20 -11.79 3.01 1.12
C HIS A 20 -10.66 2.78 2.13
N GLN A 21 -10.85 1.88 3.06
CA GLN A 21 -9.84 1.57 4.05
C GLN A 21 -8.60 0.98 3.40
N GLU A 22 -8.74 0.10 2.44
CA GLU A 22 -7.63 -0.48 1.71
C GLU A 22 -6.80 0.59 0.98
N ARG A 23 -7.47 1.56 0.36
CA ARG A 23 -6.80 2.65 -0.33
C ARG A 23 -6.00 3.50 0.65
N HIS A 24 -6.60 3.83 1.81
CA HIS A 24 -5.92 4.58 2.86
C HIS A 24 -4.73 3.83 3.41
N GLU A 25 -4.90 2.54 3.66
CA GLU A 25 -3.81 1.71 4.17
C GLU A 25 -2.67 1.61 3.16
N PHE A 26 -2.99 1.42 1.89
CA PHE A 26 -1.95 1.31 0.87
C PHE A 26 -1.17 2.62 0.75
N ALA A 27 -1.86 3.75 0.76
CA ALA A 27 -1.21 5.05 0.74
C ALA A 27 -0.27 5.23 1.94
N ALA A 28 -0.73 4.84 3.12
CA ALA A 28 0.08 4.92 4.35
C ALA A 28 1.28 4.00 4.29
N LYS A 29 1.12 2.79 3.77
CA LYS A 29 2.22 1.84 3.60
C LYS A 29 3.31 2.41 2.71
N VAL A 30 2.92 3.02 1.60
CA VAL A 30 3.88 3.59 0.65
C VAL A 30 4.63 4.76 1.29
N ARG A 31 3.92 5.66 1.97
CA ARG A 31 4.57 6.79 2.65
C ARG A 31 5.54 6.31 3.73
N ALA A 32 5.12 5.33 4.52
CA ALA A 32 5.95 4.79 5.59
C ALA A 32 7.21 4.13 5.03
N ALA A 33 7.06 3.33 3.99
CA ALA A 33 8.18 2.66 3.36
C ALA A 33 9.17 3.66 2.78
N ARG A 34 8.67 4.70 2.10
CA ARG A 34 9.54 5.75 1.57
C ARG A 34 10.33 6.43 2.69
N ALA A 35 9.65 6.72 3.80
CA ALA A 35 10.31 7.36 4.94
C ALA A 35 11.43 6.47 5.49
N VAL A 36 11.17 5.18 5.63
CA VAL A 36 12.17 4.23 6.11
C VAL A 36 13.37 4.18 5.18
N LEU A 37 13.14 4.19 3.87
CA LEU A 37 14.20 4.08 2.87
C LEU A 37 14.88 5.43 2.59
N GLY A 38 14.30 6.52 3.01
CA GLY A 38 14.80 7.85 2.67
C GLY A 38 14.57 8.19 1.21
N TRP A 39 13.56 7.65 0.58
CA TRP A 39 13.27 7.87 -0.83
C TRP A 39 12.25 8.98 -1.04
N SER A 40 12.52 9.81 -2.04
CA SER A 40 11.53 10.76 -2.51
C SER A 40 10.45 10.03 -3.33
N GLN A 41 9.35 10.72 -3.59
CA GLN A 41 8.34 10.21 -4.51
C GLN A 41 8.93 9.98 -5.90
N ALA A 42 9.80 10.86 -6.34
CA ALA A 42 10.47 10.72 -7.63
C ALA A 42 11.34 9.47 -7.67
N GLU A 43 12.07 9.20 -6.60
CA GLU A 43 12.92 8.00 -6.54
C GLU A 43 12.08 6.72 -6.56
N LEU A 44 11.01 6.66 -5.79
CA LEU A 44 10.13 5.51 -5.85
C LEU A 44 9.53 5.33 -7.24
N GLY A 45 9.05 6.43 -7.84
CA GLY A 45 8.49 6.41 -9.19
C GLY A 45 9.48 5.85 -10.20
N ARG A 46 10.73 6.31 -10.13
CA ARG A 46 11.78 5.83 -11.02
C ARG A 46 12.00 4.32 -10.88
N ARG A 47 12.03 3.83 -9.66
CA ARG A 47 12.27 2.41 -9.39
C ARG A 47 11.11 1.52 -9.81
N VAL A 48 9.90 2.04 -9.74
CA VAL A 48 8.69 1.30 -10.10
C VAL A 48 8.36 1.45 -11.59
N GLY A 49 8.86 2.51 -12.22
CA GLY A 49 8.56 2.78 -13.63
C GLY A 49 7.33 3.64 -13.83
N VAL A 50 7.01 4.49 -12.86
CA VAL A 50 5.90 5.43 -12.96
C VAL A 50 6.40 6.85 -12.62
N THR A 51 5.56 7.84 -12.88
CA THR A 51 5.96 9.23 -12.62
C THR A 51 5.86 9.59 -11.14
N GLN A 52 6.59 10.62 -10.74
CA GLN A 52 6.45 11.19 -9.41
C GLN A 52 5.00 11.61 -9.15
N ARG A 53 4.35 12.18 -10.16
CA ARG A 53 2.95 12.59 -10.04
C ARG A 53 2.04 11.41 -9.72
N SER A 54 2.29 10.26 -10.34
CA SER A 54 1.54 9.05 -10.05
C SER A 54 1.72 8.61 -8.60
N ILE A 55 2.96 8.66 -8.09
CA ILE A 55 3.22 8.33 -6.70
C ILE A 55 2.54 9.33 -5.77
N ASN A 56 2.62 10.62 -6.08
CA ASN A 56 1.96 11.63 -5.27
C ASN A 56 0.45 11.40 -5.18
N ARG A 57 -0.18 11.11 -6.30
CA ARG A 57 -1.63 10.85 -6.35
C ARG A 57 -2.00 9.61 -5.57
N LEU A 58 -1.22 8.57 -5.69
CA LEU A 58 -1.44 7.32 -4.97
C LEU A 58 -1.31 7.50 -3.46
N GLU A 59 -0.42 8.36 -3.00
CA GLU A 59 -0.23 8.63 -1.58
C GLU A 59 -1.34 9.51 -0.99
N GLN A 60 -2.15 10.11 -1.84
CA GLN A 60 -3.33 10.83 -1.38
C GLN A 60 -4.45 9.83 -1.16
N ALA A 61 -5.07 9.90 0.00
CA ALA A 61 -6.12 8.96 0.37
C ALA A 61 -7.29 9.00 -0.61
N GLY A 62 -7.82 7.84 -0.95
CA GLY A 62 -9.01 7.74 -1.78
C GLY A 62 -8.78 7.60 -3.28
N VAL A 63 -7.53 7.62 -3.72
CA VAL A 63 -7.21 7.43 -5.13
C VAL A 63 -7.16 5.95 -5.46
N ASP A 64 -7.75 5.58 -6.58
CA ASP A 64 -7.73 4.22 -7.05
C ASP A 64 -6.38 3.89 -7.69
N VAL A 65 -5.78 2.80 -7.28
CA VAL A 65 -4.46 2.38 -7.76
C VAL A 65 -4.62 1.15 -8.63
N ARG A 66 -3.98 1.16 -9.80
CA ARG A 66 -3.97 -0.03 -10.63
C ARG A 66 -3.27 -1.17 -9.91
N ARG A 67 -3.84 -2.36 -10.02
CA ARG A 67 -3.26 -3.53 -9.39
C ARG A 67 -1.81 -3.77 -9.83
N SER A 68 -1.53 -3.59 -11.10
CA SER A 68 -0.16 -3.77 -11.62
C SER A 68 0.83 -2.80 -10.97
N THR A 69 0.40 -1.56 -10.73
CA THR A 69 1.24 -0.57 -10.04
C THR A 69 1.45 -0.97 -8.59
N ALA A 70 0.40 -1.39 -7.91
CA ALA A 70 0.51 -1.83 -6.52
C ALA A 70 1.45 -3.02 -6.38
N VAL A 71 1.33 -4.00 -7.25
CA VAL A 71 2.21 -5.18 -7.24
C VAL A 71 3.67 -4.78 -7.50
N ALA A 72 3.88 -3.87 -8.45
CA ALA A 72 5.23 -3.40 -8.76
C ALA A 72 5.85 -2.67 -7.57
N ILE A 73 5.09 -1.82 -6.90
CA ILE A 73 5.57 -1.11 -5.70
C ILE A 73 5.92 -2.12 -4.61
N GLU A 74 5.04 -3.06 -4.33
CA GLU A 74 5.29 -4.07 -3.30
C GLU A 74 6.55 -4.88 -3.60
N GLY A 75 6.75 -5.22 -4.87
CA GLY A 75 7.96 -5.94 -5.29
C GLY A 75 9.24 -5.16 -5.04
N VAL A 76 9.24 -3.89 -5.42
CA VAL A 76 10.39 -3.00 -5.20
C VAL A 76 10.69 -2.86 -3.71
N LEU A 77 9.66 -2.66 -2.89
CA LEU A 77 9.83 -2.52 -1.45
C LEU A 77 10.33 -3.82 -0.81
N ARG A 78 9.81 -4.94 -1.26
CA ARG A 78 10.25 -6.25 -0.76
C ARG A 78 11.73 -6.46 -1.06
N ASP A 79 12.18 -6.09 -2.24
CA ASP A 79 13.59 -6.21 -2.61
C ASP A 79 14.48 -5.34 -1.71
N GLU A 80 13.93 -4.29 -1.14
CA GLU A 80 14.65 -3.43 -0.20
C GLU A 80 14.47 -3.86 1.26
N GLY A 81 13.86 -5.00 1.50
CA GLY A 81 13.70 -5.56 2.83
C GLY A 81 12.46 -5.08 3.59
N ILE A 82 11.50 -4.49 2.89
CA ILE A 82 10.28 -3.99 3.53
C ILE A 82 9.11 -4.89 3.18
N SER A 83 8.40 -5.31 4.20
CA SER A 83 7.15 -6.05 4.05
C SER A 83 6.13 -5.52 5.05
N PHE A 84 4.89 -5.95 4.89
CA PHE A 84 3.80 -5.49 5.74
C PHE A 84 3.05 -6.69 6.26
N GLU A 85 2.68 -6.62 7.53
CA GLU A 85 1.90 -7.66 8.17
C GLU A 85 0.51 -7.15 8.50
N PHE A 86 -0.46 -8.01 8.30
CA PHE A 86 -1.85 -7.74 8.66
C PHE A 86 -2.00 -7.71 10.17
N VAL A 87 -2.77 -6.76 10.68
CA VAL A 87 -3.11 -6.66 12.09
C VAL A 87 -4.60 -6.95 12.21
N PRO A 88 -5.00 -8.02 12.91
CA PRO A 88 -6.42 -8.42 12.97
C PRO A 88 -7.36 -7.33 13.52
N SER A 89 -6.87 -6.48 14.40
CA SER A 89 -7.67 -5.39 14.96
C SER A 89 -7.81 -4.21 14.02
N GLY A 90 -7.18 -4.26 12.85
CA GLY A 90 -7.18 -3.19 11.85
C GLY A 90 -5.80 -2.61 11.68
N GLY A 91 -5.50 -2.19 10.46
CA GLY A 91 -4.23 -1.58 10.15
C GLY A 91 -3.15 -2.56 9.70
N PHE A 92 -1.91 -2.13 9.80
CA PHE A 92 -0.79 -2.93 9.34
C PHE A 92 0.43 -2.68 10.21
N ARG A 93 1.37 -3.63 10.13
CA ARG A 93 2.67 -3.51 10.76
C ARG A 93 3.72 -3.52 9.66
N ILE A 94 4.64 -2.58 9.69
CA ILE A 94 5.75 -2.57 8.74
C ILE A 94 6.93 -3.35 9.33
N VAL A 95 7.48 -4.24 8.52
CA VAL A 95 8.64 -5.04 8.92
C VAL A 95 9.80 -4.64 8.03
N VAL A 96 10.90 -4.25 8.65
CA VAL A 96 12.09 -3.79 7.93
C VAL A 96 13.22 -4.73 8.24
N GLN A 97 13.77 -5.36 7.19
CA GLN A 97 14.95 -6.19 7.33
C GLN A 97 16.14 -5.42 6.77
N PHE A 98 17.01 -5.00 7.65
CA PHE A 98 18.22 -4.32 7.23
C PHE A 98 19.22 -5.37 6.76
N ARG A 99 19.57 -5.30 5.49
CA ARG A 99 20.59 -6.17 4.93
C ARG A 99 21.93 -5.50 5.06
N PRO A 100 22.99 -6.25 5.35
CA PRO A 100 24.34 -5.67 5.37
C PRO A 100 24.67 -5.13 4.00
N ARG A 101 24.90 -3.82 3.92
CA ARG A 101 25.35 -3.21 2.68
C ARG A 101 26.83 -3.37 2.53
N GLY A 102 27.29 -3.35 1.34
CA GLY A 102 28.69 -3.41 1.04
C GLY A 102 29.29 -4.77 1.10
N ARG A 103 28.51 -5.74 1.40
CA ARG A 103 28.97 -7.01 1.18
C ARG A 103 28.82 -7.31 -0.22
N SER A 104 29.45 -6.64 -0.99
CA SER A 104 29.42 -6.96 -2.33
C SER A 104 29.95 -8.32 -2.45
N SER A 105 29.23 -9.07 -2.25
CA SER A 105 29.69 -10.34 -2.58
C SER A 105 29.80 -10.46 -4.02
#